data_9e9b1d66504c072109ae09ee9ca6f84c
#
_entry.id   9e9b1d66504c072109ae09ee9ca6f84c
#
_cell.length_a   1.000
_cell.length_b   1.000
_cell.length_c   1.000
_cell.angle_alpha   90.00
_cell.angle_beta   90.00
_cell.angle_gamma   90.00
#
_symmetry.space_group_name_H-M   'P 1'
#
loop_
_entity.id
_entity.type
_entity.pdbx_description
1 polymer ?
#
loop_
_entity_poly.entity_id
_entity_poly.type
_entity_poly.pdbx_seq_one_letter_code
_entity_poly.pdbx_strand_id
1 'polypeptide(L)'
;LQRGVIDAGEFSGPNADSTLKLEEVAKYWCERAWYQSSGNNGVIINKAAWDALPEEYQLAIETAAAACRGENLARYTWLDCNAANKMMEEEGVTVTYMNDEDLATIKKTAVEVYEEEAANNPNFKMVYDSMKEYCKVVDPYRGMLNNVGYGFGFTHDFE
;
A
#
# COMPACT_ATOMS: atom_id res chain seq x y z
N LEU A 1 -5.82 21.24 -2.73
CA LEU A 1 -5.31 21.70 -1.43
C LEU A 1 -5.02 23.20 -1.48
N GLN A 2 -3.99 23.65 -2.19
CA GLN A 2 -3.55 25.06 -2.18
C GLN A 2 -4.66 26.07 -2.52
N ARG A 3 -5.60 25.73 -3.38
CA ARG A 3 -6.75 26.57 -3.77
C ARG A 3 -7.97 26.44 -2.87
N GLY A 4 -7.92 25.58 -1.85
CA GLY A 4 -9.05 25.31 -0.96
C GLY A 4 -10.22 24.59 -1.61
N VAL A 5 -9.98 23.85 -2.68
CA VAL A 5 -11.03 23.06 -3.36
C VAL A 5 -11.26 21.73 -2.64
N ILE A 6 -10.19 21.17 -2.04
CA ILE A 6 -10.22 20.00 -1.18
C ILE A 6 -9.43 20.29 0.08
N ASP A 7 -9.81 19.68 1.20
CA ASP A 7 -9.20 19.89 2.52
C ASP A 7 -8.10 18.87 2.81
N ALA A 8 -8.19 17.69 2.20
CA ALA A 8 -7.21 16.62 2.33
C ALA A 8 -6.97 15.94 0.98
N GLY A 9 -5.88 15.23 0.86
CA GLY A 9 -5.53 14.46 -0.32
C GLY A 9 -4.56 13.34 0.06
N GLU A 10 -4.52 12.32 -0.76
CA GLU A 10 -3.62 11.17 -0.66
C GLU A 10 -2.90 11.00 -2.00
N PHE A 11 -1.66 10.56 -1.96
CA PHE A 11 -0.94 10.25 -3.18
C PHE A 11 -0.10 8.96 -3.05
N SER A 12 0.93 8.94 -2.18
CA SER A 12 1.81 7.77 -2.08
C SER A 12 2.59 7.76 -0.75
N GLY A 13 3.86 7.39 -0.77
CA GLY A 13 4.75 7.49 0.38
C GLY A 13 5.48 8.83 0.47
N PRO A 14 6.15 9.10 1.60
CA PRO A 14 6.77 10.40 1.89
C PRO A 14 7.71 10.94 0.81
N ASN A 15 8.51 10.08 0.21
CA ASN A 15 9.41 10.50 -0.88
C ASN A 15 8.67 10.97 -2.13
N ALA A 16 7.60 10.29 -2.51
CA ALA A 16 6.77 10.67 -3.65
C ALA A 16 5.98 11.95 -3.33
N ASP A 17 5.42 12.06 -2.14
CA ASP A 17 4.65 13.21 -1.66
C ASP A 17 5.51 14.48 -1.65
N SER A 18 6.79 14.38 -1.24
CA SER A 18 7.74 15.49 -1.25
C SER A 18 8.08 15.97 -2.67
N THR A 19 8.00 15.10 -3.69
CA THR A 19 8.17 15.55 -5.08
C THR A 19 7.03 16.43 -5.56
N LEU A 20 5.85 16.29 -4.99
CA LEU A 20 4.68 17.13 -5.22
C LEU A 20 4.61 18.33 -4.28
N LYS A 21 5.54 18.43 -3.34
CA LYS A 21 5.61 19.51 -2.34
C LYS A 21 4.33 19.62 -1.50
N LEU A 22 3.78 18.47 -1.13
CA LEU A 22 2.55 18.45 -0.33
C LEU A 22 2.76 19.08 1.05
N GLU A 23 3.96 18.99 1.61
CA GLU A 23 4.37 19.63 2.87
C GLU A 23 4.30 21.16 2.84
N GLU A 24 4.34 21.79 1.66
CA GLU A 24 4.18 23.23 1.54
C GLU A 24 2.71 23.66 1.77
N VAL A 25 1.75 22.79 1.46
CA VAL A 25 0.31 23.12 1.45
C VAL A 25 -0.51 22.36 2.49
N ALA A 26 0.03 21.28 3.07
CA ALA A 26 -0.60 20.48 4.11
C ALA A 26 0.40 20.24 5.25
N LYS A 27 0.05 20.65 6.46
CA LYS A 27 0.91 20.57 7.65
C LYS A 27 0.57 19.40 8.58
N TYR A 28 -0.43 18.62 8.24
CA TYR A 28 -0.81 17.43 8.99
C TYR A 28 -0.72 16.21 8.08
N TRP A 29 0.01 15.21 8.56
CA TRP A 29 0.12 13.92 7.90
C TRP A 29 -0.57 12.87 8.77
N CYS A 30 -1.67 12.29 8.24
CA CYS A 30 -2.41 11.25 8.92
C CYS A 30 -1.80 9.89 8.56
N GLU A 31 -1.12 9.27 9.54
CA GLU A 31 -0.64 7.90 9.45
C GLU A 31 -1.77 6.88 9.68
N ARG A 32 -1.45 5.61 9.52
CA ARG A 32 -2.39 4.48 9.53
C ARG A 32 -3.36 4.54 8.35
N ALA A 33 -2.79 4.66 7.15
CA ALA A 33 -3.56 4.52 5.91
C ALA A 33 -4.26 3.15 5.87
N TRP A 34 -5.58 3.18 5.84
CA TRP A 34 -6.43 1.99 5.88
C TRP A 34 -6.79 1.47 4.49
N TYR A 35 -6.66 2.29 3.47
CA TYR A 35 -7.14 2.03 2.10
C TYR A 35 -6.05 1.43 1.19
N GLN A 36 -4.77 1.72 1.43
CA GLN A 36 -3.67 1.19 0.60
C GLN A 36 -2.39 1.07 1.42
N SER A 37 -2.14 -0.12 1.93
CA SER A 37 -0.92 -0.40 2.72
C SER A 37 0.31 -0.70 1.86
N SER A 38 0.13 -0.98 0.57
CA SER A 38 1.23 -1.25 -0.37
C SER A 38 0.81 -1.05 -1.81
N GLY A 39 1.77 -0.76 -2.68
CA GLY A 39 1.60 -0.75 -4.13
C GLY A 39 2.23 -1.99 -4.77
N ASN A 40 1.55 -2.57 -5.74
CA ASN A 40 2.11 -3.63 -6.57
C ASN A 40 2.30 -3.11 -7.99
N ASN A 41 3.52 -2.69 -8.30
CA ASN A 41 3.87 -2.19 -9.63
C ASN A 41 4.24 -3.35 -10.55
N GLY A 42 3.71 -3.32 -11.77
CA GLY A 42 3.99 -4.31 -12.80
C GLY A 42 4.51 -3.68 -14.08
N VAL A 43 5.18 -4.49 -14.87
CA VAL A 43 5.55 -4.12 -16.25
C VAL A 43 4.43 -4.58 -17.18
N ILE A 44 3.84 -3.66 -17.92
CA ILE A 44 2.77 -3.95 -18.89
C ILE A 44 3.39 -3.90 -20.29
N ILE A 45 3.27 -5.00 -21.02
CA ILE A 45 3.82 -5.14 -22.37
C ILE A 45 2.70 -5.52 -23.33
N ASN A 46 2.66 -4.90 -24.52
CA ASN A 46 1.77 -5.32 -25.57
C ASN A 46 2.02 -6.78 -25.93
N LYS A 47 0.96 -7.60 -25.98
CA LYS A 47 1.11 -9.05 -26.19
C LYS A 47 1.81 -9.39 -27.50
N ALA A 48 1.45 -8.73 -28.60
CA ALA A 48 2.09 -9.00 -29.90
C ALA A 48 3.58 -8.61 -29.91
N ALA A 49 3.94 -7.52 -29.21
CA ALA A 49 5.34 -7.15 -29.06
C ALA A 49 6.10 -8.16 -28.18
N TRP A 50 5.47 -8.66 -27.11
CA TRP A 50 6.06 -9.70 -26.28
C TRP A 50 6.28 -11.00 -27.03
N ASP A 51 5.28 -11.46 -27.76
CA ASP A 51 5.34 -12.71 -28.52
C ASP A 51 6.36 -12.66 -29.69
N ALA A 52 6.69 -11.47 -30.16
CA ALA A 52 7.70 -11.24 -31.19
C ALA A 52 9.14 -11.22 -30.66
N LEU A 53 9.34 -11.13 -29.33
CA LEU A 53 10.66 -11.15 -28.73
C LEU A 53 11.25 -12.57 -28.73
N PRO A 54 12.55 -12.73 -28.99
CA PRO A 54 13.26 -13.97 -28.70
C PRO A 54 13.10 -14.35 -27.22
N GLU A 55 13.05 -15.65 -26.94
CA GLU A 55 12.88 -16.17 -25.57
C GLU A 55 13.91 -15.63 -24.59
N GLU A 56 15.16 -15.48 -25.04
CA GLU A 56 16.24 -14.91 -24.24
C GLU A 56 15.95 -13.47 -23.77
N TYR A 57 15.25 -12.68 -24.57
CA TYR A 57 14.87 -11.31 -24.19
C TYR A 57 13.66 -11.29 -23.26
N GLN A 58 12.70 -12.20 -23.47
CA GLN A 58 11.60 -12.39 -22.55
C GLN A 58 12.13 -12.75 -21.15
N LEU A 59 13.04 -13.74 -21.07
CA LEU A 59 13.68 -14.15 -19.83
C LEU A 59 14.50 -13.02 -19.19
N ALA A 60 15.20 -12.22 -19.98
CA ALA A 60 15.97 -11.08 -19.50
C ALA A 60 15.04 -10.03 -18.84
N ILE A 61 13.91 -9.72 -19.46
CA ILE A 61 12.90 -8.79 -18.92
C ILE A 61 12.29 -9.32 -17.61
N GLU A 62 11.91 -10.59 -17.57
CA GLU A 62 11.37 -11.22 -16.36
C GLU A 62 12.39 -11.21 -15.21
N THR A 63 13.64 -11.54 -15.51
CA THR A 63 14.73 -11.53 -14.54
C THR A 63 15.00 -10.12 -14.02
N ALA A 64 15.05 -9.12 -14.91
CA ALA A 64 15.22 -7.73 -14.53
C ALA A 64 14.06 -7.22 -13.67
N ALA A 65 12.82 -7.54 -14.02
CA ALA A 65 11.65 -7.16 -13.24
C ALA A 65 11.69 -7.76 -11.83
N ALA A 66 12.07 -9.03 -11.71
CA ALA A 66 12.24 -9.70 -10.41
C ALA A 66 13.35 -9.08 -9.57
N ALA A 67 14.50 -8.75 -10.17
CA ALA A 67 15.61 -8.08 -9.50
C ALA A 67 15.23 -6.68 -9.03
N CYS A 68 14.59 -5.89 -9.88
CA CYS A 68 14.15 -4.53 -9.56
C CYS A 68 13.15 -4.50 -8.38
N ARG A 69 12.33 -5.53 -8.20
CA ARG A 69 11.38 -5.60 -7.08
C ARG A 69 12.08 -5.50 -5.72
N GLY A 70 13.12 -6.27 -5.50
CA GLY A 70 13.87 -6.27 -4.23
C GLY A 70 14.65 -4.98 -4.02
N GLU A 71 15.36 -4.52 -5.06
CA GLU A 71 16.13 -3.29 -5.00
C GLU A 71 15.24 -2.06 -4.76
N ASN A 72 14.11 -1.96 -5.47
CA ASN A 72 13.19 -0.86 -5.31
C ASN A 72 12.61 -0.78 -3.90
N LEU A 73 12.22 -1.91 -3.31
CA LEU A 73 11.70 -1.92 -1.95
C LEU A 73 12.71 -1.33 -0.95
N ALA A 74 13.95 -1.80 -1.00
CA ALA A 74 15.01 -1.30 -0.11
C ALA A 74 15.31 0.18 -0.34
N ARG A 75 15.42 0.58 -1.62
CA ARG A 75 15.72 1.97 -2.00
C ARG A 75 14.59 2.92 -1.60
N TYR A 76 13.34 2.57 -1.92
CA TYR A 76 12.20 3.42 -1.57
C TYR A 76 12.01 3.53 -0.07
N THR A 77 12.19 2.45 0.69
CA THR A 77 12.17 2.52 2.16
C THR A 77 13.17 3.54 2.69
N TRP A 78 14.40 3.54 2.17
CA TRP A 78 15.41 4.52 2.56
C TRP A 78 15.03 5.96 2.18
N LEU A 79 14.52 6.17 0.97
CA LEU A 79 14.10 7.47 0.49
C LEU A 79 12.90 8.00 1.28
N ASP A 80 11.93 7.14 1.58
CA ASP A 80 10.76 7.49 2.40
C ASP A 80 11.16 7.88 3.83
N CYS A 81 12.06 7.15 4.46
CA CYS A 81 12.57 7.51 5.78
C CYS A 81 13.24 8.90 5.79
N ASN A 82 14.07 9.20 4.78
CA ASN A 82 14.73 10.50 4.71
C ASN A 82 13.72 11.64 4.44
N ALA A 83 12.77 11.42 3.53
CA ALA A 83 11.73 12.40 3.24
C ALA A 83 10.83 12.65 4.45
N ALA A 84 10.40 11.60 5.15
CA ALA A 84 9.59 11.70 6.36
C ALA A 84 10.31 12.50 7.45
N ASN A 85 11.57 12.19 7.73
CA ASN A 85 12.37 12.92 8.72
C ASN A 85 12.48 14.41 8.35
N LYS A 86 12.78 14.71 7.09
CA LYS A 86 12.84 16.09 6.62
C LYS A 86 11.52 16.83 6.79
N MET A 87 10.41 16.22 6.41
CA MET A 87 9.06 16.80 6.57
C MET A 87 8.77 17.13 8.02
N MET A 88 9.08 16.23 8.95
CA MET A 88 8.83 16.43 10.37
C MET A 88 9.77 17.44 11.01
N GLU A 89 11.08 17.37 10.74
CA GLU A 89 12.11 18.13 11.44
C GLU A 89 12.32 19.53 10.84
N GLU A 90 12.26 19.66 9.51
CA GLU A 90 12.60 20.89 8.81
C GLU A 90 11.38 21.64 8.28
N GLU A 91 10.35 20.92 7.80
CA GLU A 91 9.19 21.52 7.12
C GLU A 91 7.99 21.70 8.05
N GLY A 92 8.10 21.27 9.30
CA GLY A 92 7.08 21.47 10.33
C GLY A 92 5.79 20.67 10.11
N VAL A 93 5.87 19.51 9.49
CA VAL A 93 4.75 18.60 9.35
C VAL A 93 4.49 17.85 10.65
N THR A 94 3.25 17.85 11.10
CA THR A 94 2.81 17.13 12.30
C THR A 94 2.17 15.81 11.91
N VAL A 95 2.73 14.71 12.39
CA VAL A 95 2.14 13.38 12.21
C VAL A 95 0.96 13.22 13.15
N THR A 96 -0.17 12.78 12.61
CA THR A 96 -1.39 12.45 13.35
C THR A 96 -1.79 11.02 13.08
N TYR A 97 -2.61 10.46 13.95
CA TYR A 97 -3.05 9.06 13.84
C TYR A 97 -4.55 8.99 13.95
N MET A 98 -5.14 8.12 13.14
CA MET A 98 -6.53 7.75 13.30
C MET A 98 -6.70 6.99 14.62
N ASN A 99 -7.74 7.27 15.38
CA ASN A 99 -8.01 6.56 16.63
C ASN A 99 -8.48 5.12 16.38
N ASP A 100 -8.39 4.28 17.41
CA ASP A 100 -8.70 2.86 17.27
C ASP A 100 -10.21 2.59 17.04
N GLU A 101 -11.11 3.46 17.51
CA GLU A 101 -12.56 3.35 17.29
C GLU A 101 -12.92 3.60 15.83
N ASP A 102 -12.34 4.65 15.22
CA ASP A 102 -12.52 4.95 13.80
C ASP A 102 -11.95 3.82 12.92
N LEU A 103 -10.76 3.31 13.27
CA LEU A 103 -10.15 2.18 12.54
C LEU A 103 -11.01 0.92 12.64
N ALA A 104 -11.56 0.60 13.81
CA ALA A 104 -12.47 -0.53 13.97
C ALA A 104 -13.76 -0.36 13.16
N THR A 105 -14.30 0.86 13.11
CA THR A 105 -15.48 1.18 12.30
C THR A 105 -15.20 1.02 10.81
N ILE A 106 -14.08 1.53 10.34
CA ILE A 106 -13.64 1.40 8.94
C ILE A 106 -13.48 -0.07 8.57
N LYS A 107 -12.79 -0.84 9.42
CA LYS A 107 -12.57 -2.27 9.21
C LYS A 107 -13.88 -3.04 9.07
N LYS A 108 -14.79 -2.82 10.00
CA LYS A 108 -16.13 -3.43 9.97
C LYS A 108 -16.86 -3.09 8.67
N THR A 109 -16.91 -1.81 8.32
CA THR A 109 -17.58 -1.35 7.10
C THR A 109 -16.94 -1.94 5.84
N ALA A 110 -15.59 -2.04 5.79
CA ALA A 110 -14.90 -2.66 4.66
C ALA A 110 -15.29 -4.13 4.48
N VAL A 111 -15.40 -4.90 5.57
CA VAL A 111 -15.85 -6.30 5.52
C VAL A 111 -17.29 -6.38 5.02
N GLU A 112 -18.20 -5.53 5.50
CA GLU A 112 -19.60 -5.47 5.03
C GLU A 112 -19.68 -5.22 3.52
N VAL A 113 -18.90 -4.27 3.01
CA VAL A 113 -18.82 -3.97 1.56
C VAL A 113 -18.25 -5.16 0.76
N TYR A 114 -17.21 -5.82 1.27
CA TYR A 114 -16.64 -7.00 0.60
C TYR A 114 -17.62 -8.18 0.54
N GLU A 115 -18.37 -8.41 1.59
CA GLU A 115 -19.40 -9.46 1.60
C GLU A 115 -20.57 -9.12 0.65
N GLU A 116 -20.99 -7.86 0.58
CA GLU A 116 -21.99 -7.40 -0.37
C GLU A 116 -21.52 -7.57 -1.83
N GLU A 117 -20.30 -7.15 -2.15
CA GLU A 117 -19.71 -7.32 -3.48
C GLU A 117 -19.54 -8.81 -3.83
N ALA A 118 -19.10 -9.62 -2.88
CA ALA A 118 -18.98 -11.06 -3.08
C ALA A 118 -20.33 -11.75 -3.35
N ALA A 119 -21.39 -11.28 -2.74
CA ALA A 119 -22.75 -11.81 -2.99
C ALA A 119 -23.24 -11.48 -4.40
N ASN A 120 -22.82 -10.34 -4.96
CA ASN A 120 -23.30 -9.83 -6.24
C ASN A 120 -22.36 -10.16 -7.44
N ASN A 121 -21.09 -10.46 -7.18
CA ASN A 121 -20.08 -10.68 -8.21
C ASN A 121 -19.28 -11.96 -7.98
N PRO A 122 -19.53 -13.04 -8.77
CA PRO A 122 -18.84 -14.31 -8.61
C PRO A 122 -17.31 -14.23 -8.79
N ASN A 123 -16.81 -13.33 -9.64
CA ASN A 123 -15.38 -13.15 -9.83
C ASN A 123 -14.74 -12.47 -8.61
N PHE A 124 -15.41 -11.46 -8.05
CA PHE A 124 -14.98 -10.84 -6.81
C PHE A 124 -14.98 -11.87 -5.67
N LYS A 125 -16.05 -12.65 -5.53
CA LYS A 125 -16.16 -13.71 -4.53
C LYS A 125 -14.98 -14.70 -4.61
N MET A 126 -14.62 -15.14 -5.80
CA MET A 126 -13.51 -16.09 -6.00
C MET A 126 -12.19 -15.51 -5.47
N VAL A 127 -11.90 -14.24 -5.77
CA VAL A 127 -10.69 -13.57 -5.30
C VAL A 127 -10.75 -13.33 -3.78
N TYR A 128 -11.87 -12.87 -3.28
CA TYR A 128 -12.07 -12.61 -1.85
C TYR A 128 -11.96 -13.88 -1.00
N ASP A 129 -12.54 -14.99 -1.44
CA ASP A 129 -12.41 -16.28 -0.76
C ASP A 129 -10.95 -16.75 -0.75
N SER A 130 -10.22 -16.60 -1.86
CA SER A 130 -8.79 -16.92 -1.92
C SER A 130 -7.97 -16.03 -0.97
N MET A 131 -8.29 -14.74 -0.86
CA MET A 131 -7.67 -13.83 0.07
C MET A 131 -7.93 -14.26 1.53
N LYS A 132 -9.17 -14.59 1.88
CA LYS A 132 -9.52 -15.08 3.22
C LYS A 132 -8.74 -16.34 3.59
N GLU A 133 -8.62 -17.31 2.69
CA GLU A 133 -7.83 -18.53 2.93
C GLU A 133 -6.33 -18.21 3.11
N TYR A 134 -5.79 -17.30 2.33
CA TYR A 134 -4.41 -16.85 2.52
C TYR A 134 -4.20 -16.20 3.89
N CYS A 135 -5.11 -15.30 4.30
CA CYS A 135 -5.03 -14.63 5.59
C CYS A 135 -5.10 -15.61 6.77
N LYS A 136 -5.95 -16.64 6.72
CA LYS A 136 -5.99 -17.70 7.74
C LYS A 136 -4.63 -18.38 7.98
N VAL A 137 -3.81 -18.48 6.94
CA VAL A 137 -2.47 -19.09 7.03
C VAL A 137 -1.44 -18.09 7.57
N VAL A 138 -1.48 -16.83 7.13
CA VAL A 138 -0.38 -15.89 7.41
C VAL A 138 -0.60 -15.06 8.68
N ASP A 139 -1.84 -14.74 9.02
CA ASP A 139 -2.16 -13.82 10.10
C ASP A 139 -1.74 -14.31 11.51
N PRO A 140 -1.82 -15.62 11.85
CA PRO A 140 -1.32 -16.10 13.13
C PRO A 140 0.17 -15.80 13.32
N TYR A 141 0.98 -15.99 12.28
CA TYR A 141 2.40 -15.69 12.32
C TYR A 141 2.69 -14.18 12.32
N ARG A 142 1.97 -13.42 11.50
CA ARG A 142 2.09 -11.96 11.47
C ARG A 142 1.72 -11.34 12.82
N GLY A 143 0.64 -11.79 13.44
CA GLY A 143 0.25 -11.34 14.78
C GLY A 143 1.33 -11.60 15.82
N MET A 144 1.99 -12.73 15.75
CA MET A 144 3.11 -13.06 16.63
C MET A 144 4.32 -12.13 16.40
N LEU A 145 4.64 -11.79 15.15
CA LEU A 145 5.72 -10.86 14.81
C LEU A 145 5.40 -9.42 15.23
N ASN A 146 4.16 -8.98 15.15
CA ASN A 146 3.75 -7.66 15.60
C ASN A 146 4.00 -7.47 17.10
N ASN A 147 3.78 -8.51 17.91
CA ASN A 147 4.02 -8.46 19.36
C ASN A 147 5.49 -8.28 19.74
N VAL A 148 6.41 -8.59 18.85
CA VAL A 148 7.86 -8.39 19.05
C VAL A 148 8.43 -7.20 18.26
N GLY A 149 7.56 -6.35 17.70
CA GLY A 149 7.94 -5.12 17.02
C GLY A 149 8.49 -5.28 15.60
N TYR A 150 8.33 -6.44 14.99
CA TYR A 150 8.71 -6.65 13.59
C TYR A 150 7.72 -6.07 12.57
N GLY A 151 6.68 -5.37 13.03
CA GLY A 151 5.90 -4.41 12.27
C GLY A 151 5.41 -4.84 10.88
N PHE A 152 4.89 -6.05 10.72
CA PHE A 152 4.31 -6.46 9.44
C PHE A 152 2.84 -6.07 9.27
N GLY A 153 2.41 -5.00 9.95
CA GLY A 153 1.09 -4.43 9.72
C GLY A 153 -0.05 -5.28 10.28
N PHE A 154 -1.13 -5.36 9.58
CA PHE A 154 -2.42 -5.79 10.07
C PHE A 154 -2.59 -7.31 10.06
N THR A 155 -3.22 -7.86 11.10
CA THR A 155 -3.97 -9.11 11.02
C THR A 155 -5.37 -8.82 10.46
N HIS A 156 -5.91 -9.74 9.70
CA HIS A 156 -7.23 -9.62 9.10
C HIS A 156 -8.22 -10.47 9.89
N ASP A 157 -9.12 -9.81 10.62
CA ASP A 157 -10.24 -10.49 11.23
C ASP A 157 -11.43 -10.41 10.30
N PHE A 158 -11.83 -11.54 9.76
CA PHE A 158 -13.01 -11.70 8.91
C PHE A 158 -14.18 -12.33 9.68
N GLU A 159 -14.08 -12.40 11.03
CA GLU A 159 -15.15 -12.87 11.90
C GLU A 159 -16.01 -11.72 12.44
#